data_d330862088fb9070491bc0db4747a147
#
_entry.id   d330862088fb9070491bc0db4747a147
#
_cell.length_a   1.000
_cell.length_b   1.000
_cell.length_c   1.000
_cell.angle_alpha   90.00
_cell.angle_beta   90.00
_cell.angle_gamma   90.00
#
_symmetry.space_group_name_H-M   'P 1'
#
loop_
_entity.id
_entity.type
_entity.pdbx_description
1 polymer ?
#
loop_
_entity_poly.entity_id
_entity_poly.type
_entity_poly.pdbx_seq_one_letter_code
_entity_poly.pdbx_strand_id
1 'polypeptide(L)'
;KVNTSLLSEKQRKAYERERRDSYLDEMESILPDSLEGLQMPYDAYDLEENKGKNVFGRNIFNNKYLTFEPNMNIAMPQDYRLGPGDEVFVDVWGASQQRFECTVSPEGVINIDNYGPVNVDGLTLAQANQRLRSTLGQRYGGSNIRLTVGQTKTITVNVMGEVMVPGTYTLSAFATVFNALYMAGGTNDIG
;
A
#
# COMPACT_ATOMS: atom_id res chain seq x y z
N LYS A 1 38.62 -1.23 26.74
CA LYS A 1 38.47 -1.77 25.36
C LYS A 1 39.35 -3.00 25.24
N VAL A 2 38.76 -4.19 25.16
CA VAL A 2 39.49 -5.46 24.99
C VAL A 2 39.94 -5.53 23.52
N ASN A 3 41.21 -5.85 23.30
CA ASN A 3 41.74 -6.00 21.93
C ASN A 3 41.32 -7.35 21.38
N THR A 4 40.26 -7.36 20.59
CA THR A 4 39.63 -8.56 20.03
C THR A 4 40.48 -9.29 18.99
N SER A 5 41.55 -8.67 18.50
CA SER A 5 42.45 -9.28 17.52
C SER A 5 43.33 -10.42 18.08
N LEU A 6 43.44 -10.53 19.43
CA LEU A 6 44.22 -11.54 20.13
C LEU A 6 43.39 -12.72 20.63
N LEU A 7 42.08 -12.71 20.44
CA LEU A 7 41.18 -13.76 20.91
C LEU A 7 41.02 -14.85 19.83
N SER A 8 40.94 -16.10 20.29
CA SER A 8 40.55 -17.20 19.42
C SER A 8 39.12 -17.02 18.94
N GLU A 9 38.76 -17.63 17.82
CA GLU A 9 37.43 -17.50 17.21
C GLU A 9 36.28 -17.83 18.17
N LYS A 10 36.49 -18.83 19.02
CA LYS A 10 35.53 -19.26 20.05
C LYS A 10 35.37 -18.20 21.16
N GLN A 11 36.48 -17.60 21.59
CA GLN A 11 36.48 -16.53 22.60
C GLN A 11 35.88 -15.22 22.05
N ARG A 12 36.12 -14.94 20.79
CA ARG A 12 35.55 -13.76 20.12
C ARG A 12 34.02 -13.88 20.00
N LYS A 13 33.52 -15.06 19.64
CA LYS A 13 32.07 -15.31 19.60
C LYS A 13 31.42 -15.24 20.99
N ALA A 14 32.10 -15.72 22.01
CA ALA A 14 31.61 -15.61 23.40
C ALA A 14 31.55 -14.14 23.87
N TYR A 15 32.60 -13.36 23.58
CA TYR A 15 32.65 -11.94 23.90
C TYR A 15 31.59 -11.10 23.14
N GLU A 16 31.35 -11.42 21.86
CA GLU A 16 30.31 -10.79 21.07
C GLU A 16 28.91 -11.10 21.58
N ARG A 17 28.66 -12.33 22.06
CA ARG A 17 27.41 -12.72 22.74
C ARG A 17 27.20 -11.94 24.04
N GLU A 18 28.18 -11.97 24.93
CA GLU A 18 28.10 -11.29 26.21
C GLU A 18 27.89 -9.78 26.08
N ARG A 19 28.55 -9.19 25.10
CA ARG A 19 28.37 -7.78 24.78
C ARG A 19 26.97 -7.47 24.21
N ARG A 20 26.42 -8.36 23.39
CA ARG A 20 25.05 -8.21 22.84
C ARG A 20 24.03 -8.32 23.97
N ASP A 21 24.18 -9.31 24.83
CA ASP A 21 23.26 -9.55 25.94
C ASP A 21 23.27 -8.36 26.92
N SER A 22 24.44 -7.77 27.20
CA SER A 22 24.51 -6.56 28.02
C SER A 22 23.87 -5.32 27.35
N TYR A 23 23.92 -5.19 26.04
CA TYR A 23 23.21 -4.13 25.32
C TYR A 23 21.69 -4.31 25.34
N LEU A 24 21.22 -5.55 25.28
CA LEU A 24 19.79 -5.86 25.38
C LEU A 24 19.24 -5.55 26.78
N ASP A 25 19.96 -5.95 27.83
CA ASP A 25 19.60 -5.62 29.22
C ASP A 25 19.59 -4.10 29.47
N GLU A 26 20.55 -3.36 28.89
CA GLU A 26 20.61 -1.89 29.00
C GLU A 26 19.46 -1.20 28.25
N MET A 27 19.08 -1.72 27.07
CA MET A 27 17.92 -1.23 26.32
C MET A 27 16.59 -1.55 26.99
N GLU A 28 16.45 -2.74 27.58
CA GLU A 28 15.24 -3.15 28.30
C GLU A 28 15.00 -2.27 29.56
N SER A 29 16.07 -1.81 30.19
CA SER A 29 15.98 -0.88 31.31
C SER A 29 15.57 0.55 30.96
N ILE A 30 15.64 0.93 29.70
CA ILE A 30 15.36 2.29 29.19
C ILE A 30 13.94 2.36 28.56
N LEU A 31 13.34 1.22 28.22
CA LEU A 31 12.01 1.18 27.62
C LEU A 31 10.92 1.48 28.67
N PRO A 32 9.97 2.37 28.38
CA PRO A 32 8.84 2.62 29.28
C PRO A 32 7.93 1.39 29.35
N ASP A 33 7.40 1.09 30.54
CA ASP A 33 6.50 -0.04 30.87
C ASP A 33 5.32 -0.24 29.91
N SER A 34 4.98 0.78 29.12
CA SER A 34 3.89 0.73 28.12
C SER A 34 4.26 -0.03 26.83
N LEU A 35 5.50 -0.49 26.71
CA LEU A 35 6.00 -1.27 25.57
C LEU A 35 6.30 -2.73 25.95
N GLU A 36 5.92 -3.17 27.14
CA GLU A 36 5.94 -4.59 27.49
C GLU A 36 5.02 -5.38 26.56
N GLY A 37 5.62 -6.11 25.62
CA GLY A 37 4.91 -6.90 24.60
C GLY A 37 5.31 -6.59 23.16
N LEU A 38 6.03 -5.51 22.92
CA LEU A 38 6.72 -5.30 21.65
C LEU A 38 8.07 -6.03 21.73
N GLN A 39 8.04 -7.34 21.48
CA GLN A 39 9.26 -8.07 21.16
C GLN A 39 9.90 -7.40 19.94
N MET A 40 10.96 -6.63 20.19
CA MET A 40 11.75 -6.05 19.10
C MET A 40 12.31 -7.21 18.26
N PRO A 41 12.09 -7.20 16.94
CA PRO A 41 12.40 -8.34 16.08
C PRO A 41 13.91 -8.45 15.79
N TYR A 42 14.74 -8.56 16.83
CA TYR A 42 16.16 -8.81 16.65
C TYR A 42 16.44 -10.23 16.13
N ASP A 43 15.51 -11.17 16.36
CA ASP A 43 15.57 -12.51 15.79
C ASP A 43 15.30 -12.55 14.28
N ALA A 44 14.85 -11.43 13.70
CA ALA A 44 14.66 -11.30 12.26
C ALA A 44 15.99 -11.21 11.47
N TYR A 45 17.09 -11.01 12.16
CA TYR A 45 18.44 -11.02 11.60
C TYR A 45 19.24 -12.20 12.10
N ASP A 46 18.69 -13.40 12.04
CA ASP A 46 19.47 -14.61 12.24
C ASP A 46 20.38 -14.79 11.01
N LEU A 47 21.53 -14.07 11.08
CA LEU A 47 22.56 -14.03 10.05
C LEU A 47 23.30 -15.36 9.90
N GLU A 48 22.99 -16.36 10.74
CA GLU A 48 23.70 -17.64 10.72
C GLU A 48 23.14 -18.64 9.71
N GLU A 49 21.86 -18.54 9.33
CA GLU A 49 21.26 -19.46 8.36
C GLU A 49 21.52 -19.09 6.90
N ASN A 50 22.03 -17.89 6.63
CA ASN A 50 22.25 -17.35 5.28
C ASN A 50 23.73 -17.18 4.90
N LYS A 51 24.62 -18.04 5.37
CA LYS A 51 26.03 -18.05 4.94
C LYS A 51 26.22 -18.51 3.49
N GLY A 52 25.73 -17.75 2.54
CA GLY A 52 25.98 -18.03 1.13
C GLY A 52 25.24 -17.16 0.14
N LYS A 53 24.17 -16.50 0.53
CA LYS A 53 23.34 -15.72 -0.40
C LYS A 53 22.85 -14.41 0.22
N ASN A 54 23.79 -13.55 0.62
CA ASN A 54 23.45 -12.21 1.15
C ASN A 54 23.07 -11.26 0.01
N VAL A 55 21.92 -11.47 -0.61
CA VAL A 55 21.32 -10.49 -1.50
C VAL A 55 20.52 -9.53 -0.65
N PHE A 56 20.90 -8.24 -0.67
CA PHE A 56 20.17 -7.20 0.06
C PHE A 56 18.70 -7.16 -0.36
N GLY A 57 17.80 -7.15 0.62
CA GLY A 57 16.37 -7.06 0.37
C GLY A 57 15.66 -8.37 0.07
N ARG A 58 16.36 -9.52 -0.01
CA ARG A 58 15.74 -10.82 -0.31
C ARG A 58 14.67 -11.20 0.72
N ASN A 59 14.95 -10.97 1.99
CA ASN A 59 14.07 -11.35 3.09
C ASN A 59 12.93 -10.35 3.35
N ILE A 60 12.83 -9.29 2.55
CA ILE A 60 11.83 -8.24 2.75
C ILE A 60 10.40 -8.79 2.62
N PHE A 61 10.18 -9.75 1.72
CA PHE A 61 8.88 -10.36 1.48
C PHE A 61 8.54 -11.48 2.47
N ASN A 62 9.53 -12.04 3.17
CA ASN A 62 9.38 -13.09 4.18
C ASN A 62 9.31 -12.53 5.61
N ASN A 63 9.43 -11.22 5.76
CA ASN A 63 9.41 -10.58 7.06
C ASN A 63 7.98 -10.54 7.62
N LYS A 64 7.75 -11.17 8.77
CA LYS A 64 6.44 -11.23 9.44
C LYS A 64 5.90 -9.87 9.90
N TYR A 65 6.76 -8.86 10.00
CA TYR A 65 6.43 -7.52 10.51
C TYR A 65 6.21 -6.49 9.40
N LEU A 66 6.54 -6.83 8.16
CA LEU A 66 6.34 -5.96 7.01
C LEU A 66 5.23 -6.54 6.14
N THR A 67 4.23 -5.74 5.86
CA THR A 67 3.18 -6.08 4.89
C THR A 67 3.20 -5.08 3.74
N PHE A 68 3.15 -5.60 2.52
CA PHE A 68 2.98 -4.83 1.29
C PHE A 68 1.60 -5.11 0.69
N GLU A 69 0.63 -5.45 1.52
CA GLU A 69 -0.74 -5.60 1.09
C GLU A 69 -1.26 -4.30 0.48
N PRO A 70 -2.03 -4.38 -0.61
CA PRO A 70 -2.61 -3.18 -1.22
C PRO A 70 -3.54 -2.48 -0.23
N ASN A 71 -3.25 -1.22 0.10
CA ASN A 71 -4.14 -0.43 0.94
C ASN A 71 -5.32 0.07 0.11
N MET A 72 -6.54 -0.32 0.51
CA MET A 72 -7.78 0.10 -0.15
C MET A 72 -8.24 1.51 0.27
N ASN A 73 -7.69 2.06 1.35
CA ASN A 73 -8.09 3.35 1.94
C ASN A 73 -7.06 4.47 1.70
N ILE A 74 -6.50 4.54 0.50
CA ILE A 74 -5.58 5.61 0.14
C ILE A 74 -6.38 6.85 -0.31
N ALA A 75 -5.98 8.03 0.21
CA ALA A 75 -6.55 9.29 -0.26
C ALA A 75 -6.27 9.47 -1.75
N MET A 76 -7.34 9.73 -2.52
CA MET A 76 -7.27 9.81 -3.97
C MET A 76 -6.46 11.02 -4.44
N PRO A 77 -5.39 10.83 -5.24
CA PRO A 77 -4.69 11.94 -5.88
C PRO A 77 -5.61 12.75 -6.81
N GLN A 78 -5.42 14.06 -6.88
CA GLN A 78 -6.25 14.94 -7.72
C GLN A 78 -6.03 14.74 -9.24
N ASP A 79 -4.90 14.17 -9.60
CA ASP A 79 -4.51 13.81 -10.96
C ASP A 79 -4.94 12.40 -11.36
N TYR A 80 -5.59 11.66 -10.45
CA TYR A 80 -6.17 10.35 -10.78
C TYR A 80 -7.13 10.47 -11.95
N ARG A 81 -6.96 9.62 -12.95
CA ARG A 81 -7.81 9.57 -14.15
C ARG A 81 -8.91 8.54 -13.97
N LEU A 82 -10.13 9.02 -14.02
CA LEU A 82 -11.32 8.17 -14.00
C LEU A 82 -11.35 7.25 -15.21
N GLY A 83 -11.82 6.04 -15.00
CA GLY A 83 -11.98 5.06 -16.06
C GLY A 83 -13.06 4.03 -15.75
N PRO A 84 -13.42 3.18 -16.70
CA PRO A 84 -14.45 2.17 -16.53
C PRO A 84 -14.20 1.28 -15.29
N GLY A 85 -15.26 1.06 -14.50
CA GLY A 85 -15.25 0.27 -13.30
C GLY A 85 -14.91 1.04 -12.01
N ASP A 86 -14.57 2.34 -12.09
CA ASP A 86 -14.41 3.17 -10.89
C ASP A 86 -15.79 3.45 -10.28
N GLU A 87 -15.89 3.30 -8.97
CA GLU A 87 -17.05 3.72 -8.20
C GLU A 87 -16.86 5.17 -7.75
N VAL A 88 -17.83 6.00 -8.03
CA VAL A 88 -17.78 7.44 -7.72
C VAL A 88 -19.02 7.88 -6.95
N PHE A 89 -18.81 8.77 -6.01
CA PHE A 89 -19.88 9.45 -5.28
C PHE A 89 -19.98 10.89 -5.74
N VAL A 90 -21.17 11.32 -6.07
CA VAL A 90 -21.46 12.72 -6.39
C VAL A 90 -22.30 13.30 -5.26
N ASP A 91 -21.65 14.11 -4.43
CA ASP A 91 -22.29 14.78 -3.30
C ASP A 91 -22.74 16.18 -3.74
N VAL A 92 -24.00 16.49 -3.47
CA VAL A 92 -24.62 17.81 -3.64
C VAL A 92 -25.07 18.32 -2.30
N TRP A 93 -24.62 19.52 -1.90
CA TRP A 93 -25.00 20.12 -0.61
C TRP A 93 -25.16 21.63 -0.71
N GLY A 94 -25.98 22.19 0.19
CA GLY A 94 -26.33 23.61 0.22
C GLY A 94 -27.84 23.80 0.12
N ALA A 95 -28.33 24.40 -0.95
CA ALA A 95 -29.77 24.56 -1.19
C ALA A 95 -30.48 23.20 -1.41
N SER A 96 -29.77 22.21 -1.95
CA SER A 96 -30.23 20.83 -2.09
C SER A 96 -29.22 19.89 -1.40
N GLN A 97 -29.71 18.78 -0.87
CA GLN A 97 -28.84 17.75 -0.25
C GLN A 97 -29.16 16.41 -0.87
N GLN A 98 -28.21 15.88 -1.66
CA GLN A 98 -28.33 14.59 -2.32
C GLN A 98 -26.96 13.95 -2.48
N ARG A 99 -26.93 12.63 -2.49
CA ARG A 99 -25.76 11.82 -2.79
C ARG A 99 -26.14 10.79 -3.84
N PHE A 100 -25.34 10.73 -4.90
CA PHE A 100 -25.48 9.76 -5.97
C PHE A 100 -24.28 8.82 -5.92
N GLU A 101 -24.55 7.52 -5.93
CA GLU A 101 -23.56 6.46 -6.05
C GLU A 101 -23.59 5.95 -7.50
N CYS A 102 -22.50 6.11 -8.20
CA CYS A 102 -22.41 5.79 -9.62
C CYS A 102 -21.17 4.95 -9.88
N THR A 103 -21.27 4.06 -10.86
CA THR A 103 -20.11 3.34 -11.40
C THR A 103 -19.85 3.84 -12.81
N VAL A 104 -18.59 4.08 -13.16
CA VAL A 104 -18.20 4.48 -14.50
C VAL A 104 -18.42 3.28 -15.44
N SER A 105 -19.29 3.47 -16.43
CA SER A 105 -19.61 2.44 -17.42
C SER A 105 -18.40 2.13 -18.32
N PRO A 106 -18.39 1.01 -19.06
CA PRO A 106 -17.35 0.71 -20.05
C PRO A 106 -17.16 1.80 -21.11
N GLU A 107 -18.18 2.62 -21.35
CA GLU A 107 -18.16 3.76 -22.27
C GLU A 107 -17.64 5.05 -21.62
N GLY A 108 -17.17 4.97 -20.36
CA GLY A 108 -16.63 6.12 -19.64
C GLY A 108 -17.67 7.11 -19.13
N VAL A 109 -18.91 6.67 -18.92
CA VAL A 109 -20.04 7.51 -18.55
C VAL A 109 -20.52 7.14 -17.15
N ILE A 110 -20.88 8.13 -16.34
CA ILE A 110 -21.65 7.97 -15.11
C ILE A 110 -23.10 8.37 -15.33
N ASN A 111 -24.04 7.56 -14.87
CA ASN A 111 -25.46 7.87 -14.89
C ASN A 111 -25.86 8.48 -13.53
N ILE A 112 -26.32 9.72 -13.58
CA ILE A 112 -26.79 10.43 -12.38
C ILE A 112 -28.32 10.45 -12.43
N ASP A 113 -28.93 9.91 -11.38
CA ASP A 113 -30.39 9.84 -11.28
C ASP A 113 -31.05 11.20 -11.48
N ASN A 114 -32.13 11.21 -12.25
CA ASN A 114 -32.90 12.40 -12.63
C ASN A 114 -32.12 13.44 -13.44
N TYR A 115 -30.86 13.19 -13.83
CA TYR A 115 -30.09 14.09 -14.68
C TYR A 115 -29.73 13.44 -16.02
N GLY A 116 -29.22 12.21 -15.97
CA GLY A 116 -28.79 11.46 -17.13
C GLY A 116 -27.28 11.21 -17.18
N PRO A 117 -26.77 10.80 -18.34
CA PRO A 117 -25.38 10.40 -18.51
C PRO A 117 -24.42 11.60 -18.57
N VAL A 118 -23.29 11.48 -17.87
CA VAL A 118 -22.17 12.43 -17.89
C VAL A 118 -20.90 11.68 -18.25
N ASN A 119 -20.24 12.08 -19.33
CA ASN A 119 -18.97 11.47 -19.74
C ASN A 119 -17.82 11.97 -18.83
N VAL A 120 -17.09 11.04 -18.23
CA VAL A 120 -15.96 11.30 -17.32
C VAL A 120 -14.70 10.53 -17.72
N ASP A 121 -14.72 9.78 -18.81
CA ASP A 121 -13.60 8.95 -19.24
C ASP A 121 -12.32 9.76 -19.45
N GLY A 122 -11.23 9.26 -18.88
CA GLY A 122 -9.90 9.86 -18.99
C GLY A 122 -9.75 11.23 -18.31
N LEU A 123 -10.81 11.77 -17.74
CA LEU A 123 -10.73 13.04 -16.99
C LEU A 123 -10.01 12.81 -15.65
N THR A 124 -9.21 13.79 -15.25
CA THR A 124 -8.70 13.79 -13.87
C THR A 124 -9.84 14.10 -12.91
N LEU A 125 -9.67 13.74 -11.65
CA LEU A 125 -10.65 14.03 -10.59
C LEU A 125 -10.99 15.53 -10.53
N ALA A 126 -10.00 16.39 -10.71
CA ALA A 126 -10.20 17.84 -10.77
C ALA A 126 -11.05 18.27 -11.97
N GLN A 127 -10.76 17.72 -13.17
CA GLN A 127 -11.51 18.01 -14.40
C GLN A 127 -12.95 17.48 -14.33
N ALA A 128 -13.14 16.28 -13.79
CA ALA A 128 -14.48 15.71 -13.60
C ALA A 128 -15.32 16.56 -12.64
N ASN A 129 -14.72 17.03 -11.54
CA ASN A 129 -15.38 17.95 -10.62
C ASN A 129 -15.81 19.26 -11.31
N GLN A 130 -14.93 19.83 -12.13
CA GLN A 130 -15.26 21.05 -12.88
C GLN A 130 -16.39 20.80 -13.87
N ARG A 131 -16.34 19.67 -14.60
CA ARG A 131 -17.39 19.30 -15.56
C ARG A 131 -18.73 19.10 -14.87
N LEU A 132 -18.77 18.39 -13.74
CA LEU A 132 -20.00 18.18 -12.98
C LEU A 132 -20.59 19.49 -12.45
N ARG A 133 -19.76 20.39 -11.94
CA ARG A 133 -20.23 21.72 -11.51
C ARG A 133 -20.85 22.52 -12.64
N SER A 134 -20.25 22.50 -13.83
CA SER A 134 -20.82 23.22 -15.00
C SER A 134 -22.12 22.56 -15.50
N THR A 135 -22.20 21.22 -15.41
CA THR A 135 -23.32 20.46 -15.97
C THR A 135 -24.51 20.42 -14.99
N LEU A 136 -24.28 20.11 -13.72
CA LEU A 136 -25.33 20.01 -12.71
C LEU A 136 -25.65 21.34 -12.04
N GLY A 137 -24.74 22.33 -12.11
CA GLY A 137 -24.90 23.62 -11.45
C GLY A 137 -26.10 24.41 -11.92
N GLN A 138 -26.55 24.22 -13.17
CA GLN A 138 -27.76 24.84 -13.69
C GLN A 138 -29.03 24.31 -12.99
N ARG A 139 -29.04 23.01 -12.63
CA ARG A 139 -30.18 22.38 -11.97
C ARG A 139 -30.16 22.55 -10.46
N TYR A 140 -28.98 22.52 -9.87
CA TYR A 140 -28.77 22.64 -8.44
C TYR A 140 -28.20 24.01 -8.05
N GLY A 141 -28.79 25.07 -8.59
CA GLY A 141 -28.38 26.45 -8.32
C GLY A 141 -28.31 26.74 -6.82
N GLY A 142 -27.22 27.34 -6.38
CA GLY A 142 -26.97 27.59 -4.96
C GLY A 142 -26.46 26.40 -4.15
N SER A 143 -26.20 25.25 -4.80
CA SER A 143 -25.61 24.06 -4.18
C SER A 143 -24.17 23.87 -4.62
N ASN A 144 -23.36 23.28 -3.73
CA ASN A 144 -22.03 22.80 -4.04
C ASN A 144 -22.09 21.36 -4.54
N ILE A 145 -21.25 21.04 -5.53
CA ILE A 145 -21.18 19.71 -6.13
C ILE A 145 -19.75 19.22 -6.06
N ARG A 146 -19.56 17.99 -5.59
CA ARG A 146 -18.26 17.34 -5.50
C ARG A 146 -18.36 15.88 -5.88
N LEU A 147 -17.48 15.45 -6.77
CA LEU A 147 -17.23 14.05 -7.08
C LEU A 147 -16.06 13.56 -6.25
N THR A 148 -16.25 12.41 -5.61
CA THR A 148 -15.22 11.67 -4.91
C THR A 148 -15.20 10.23 -5.43
N VAL A 149 -14.05 9.59 -5.42
CA VAL A 149 -13.93 8.18 -5.80
C VAL A 149 -14.10 7.34 -4.54
N GLY A 150 -14.97 6.37 -4.58
CA GLY A 150 -15.20 5.39 -3.52
C GLY A 150 -14.22 4.24 -3.63
N GLN A 151 -14.52 3.32 -4.53
CA GLN A 151 -13.62 2.22 -4.84
C GLN A 151 -13.02 2.40 -6.23
N THR A 152 -11.75 2.08 -6.33
CA THR A 152 -11.08 2.06 -7.64
C THR A 152 -11.31 0.75 -8.34
N LYS A 153 -11.28 0.82 -9.66
CA LYS A 153 -11.25 -0.39 -10.49
C LYS A 153 -10.13 -1.33 -10.05
N THR A 154 -10.37 -2.59 -10.23
CA THR A 154 -9.34 -3.62 -10.11
C THR A 154 -8.63 -3.82 -11.46
N ILE A 155 -7.35 -4.14 -11.38
CA ILE A 155 -6.54 -4.52 -12.53
C ILE A 155 -6.08 -5.96 -12.37
N THR A 156 -5.93 -6.64 -13.49
CA THR A 156 -5.36 -7.98 -13.54
C THR A 156 -3.91 -7.89 -13.95
N VAL A 157 -3.01 -8.38 -13.11
CA VAL A 157 -1.56 -8.33 -13.31
C VAL A 157 -1.03 -9.76 -13.42
N ASN A 158 -0.27 -10.03 -14.49
CA ASN A 158 0.44 -11.29 -14.65
C ASN A 158 1.85 -11.15 -14.07
N VAL A 159 2.14 -11.89 -13.01
CA VAL A 159 3.47 -11.97 -12.41
C VAL A 159 4.14 -13.24 -12.89
N MET A 160 5.24 -13.10 -13.61
CA MET A 160 5.98 -14.21 -14.22
C MET A 160 7.47 -14.07 -13.94
N GLY A 161 8.22 -15.16 -14.10
CA GLY A 161 9.65 -15.22 -13.88
C GLY A 161 10.01 -15.84 -12.55
N GLU A 162 11.11 -15.38 -11.96
CA GLU A 162 11.71 -15.95 -10.76
C GLU A 162 11.04 -15.47 -9.48
N VAL A 163 9.74 -15.75 -9.35
CA VAL A 163 8.93 -15.49 -8.16
C VAL A 163 8.47 -16.80 -7.53
N MET A 164 8.08 -16.75 -6.24
CA MET A 164 7.66 -17.96 -5.52
C MET A 164 6.41 -18.60 -6.13
N VAL A 165 5.42 -17.78 -6.48
CA VAL A 165 4.17 -18.24 -7.08
C VAL A 165 3.87 -17.41 -8.33
N PRO A 166 4.35 -17.81 -9.52
CA PRO A 166 3.97 -17.16 -10.77
C PRO A 166 2.47 -17.33 -11.02
N GLY A 167 1.81 -16.27 -11.48
CA GLY A 167 0.37 -16.35 -11.72
C GLY A 167 -0.26 -15.01 -12.06
N THR A 168 -1.59 -15.05 -12.14
CA THR A 168 -2.41 -13.88 -12.41
C THR A 168 -3.06 -13.41 -11.11
N TYR A 169 -2.88 -12.13 -10.78
CA TYR A 169 -3.35 -11.51 -9.55
C TYR A 169 -4.28 -10.35 -9.86
N THR A 170 -5.37 -10.24 -9.10
CA THR A 170 -6.29 -9.11 -9.17
C THR A 170 -5.93 -8.13 -8.07
N LEU A 171 -5.59 -6.92 -8.45
CA LEU A 171 -5.10 -5.87 -7.56
C LEU A 171 -5.90 -4.58 -7.77
N SER A 172 -5.88 -3.68 -6.79
CA SER A 172 -6.38 -2.32 -6.96
C SER A 172 -5.56 -1.55 -8.01
N ALA A 173 -6.18 -0.63 -8.73
CA ALA A 173 -5.48 0.24 -9.68
C ALA A 173 -4.34 1.07 -9.06
N PHE A 174 -4.30 1.20 -7.74
CA PHE A 174 -3.20 1.84 -6.98
C PHE A 174 -2.12 0.88 -6.51
N ALA A 175 -2.25 -0.40 -6.81
CA ALA A 175 -1.23 -1.35 -6.41
C ALA A 175 0.10 -1.03 -7.11
N THR A 176 1.16 -1.10 -6.33
CA THR A 176 2.53 -0.94 -6.82
C THR A 176 3.08 -2.28 -7.29
N VAL A 177 4.21 -2.25 -7.98
CA VAL A 177 4.95 -3.48 -8.34
C VAL A 177 5.31 -4.28 -7.09
N PHE A 178 5.63 -3.61 -5.97
CA PHE A 178 5.90 -4.28 -4.70
C PHE A 178 4.68 -5.03 -4.15
N ASN A 179 3.49 -4.46 -4.28
CA ASN A 179 2.27 -5.16 -3.88
C ASN A 179 2.06 -6.44 -4.71
N ALA A 180 2.26 -6.36 -6.03
CA ALA A 180 2.15 -7.52 -6.91
C ALA A 180 3.18 -8.60 -6.56
N LEU A 181 4.42 -8.20 -6.31
CA LEU A 181 5.49 -9.11 -5.94
C LEU A 181 5.23 -9.75 -4.55
N TYR A 182 4.73 -8.98 -3.60
CA TYR A 182 4.32 -9.48 -2.29
C TYR A 182 3.22 -10.53 -2.40
N MET A 183 2.20 -10.30 -3.24
CA MET A 183 1.12 -11.27 -3.49
C MET A 183 1.64 -12.55 -4.14
N ALA A 184 2.69 -12.46 -4.93
CA ALA A 184 3.39 -13.61 -5.53
C ALA A 184 4.36 -14.33 -4.56
N GLY A 185 4.42 -13.90 -3.29
CA GLY A 185 5.31 -14.49 -2.27
C GLY A 185 6.77 -14.03 -2.35
N GLY A 186 7.04 -12.97 -3.13
CA GLY A 186 8.41 -12.47 -3.34
C GLY A 186 9.17 -13.21 -4.43
N THR A 187 10.47 -12.95 -4.51
CA THR A 187 11.38 -13.65 -5.44
C THR A 187 11.76 -15.02 -4.87
N ASN A 188 12.01 -15.96 -5.77
CA ASN A 188 12.56 -17.26 -5.40
C ASN A 188 14.09 -17.18 -5.17
N ASP A 189 14.75 -18.33 -5.03
CA ASP A 189 16.18 -18.40 -4.76
C ASP A 189 17.09 -17.95 -5.91
N ILE A 190 16.54 -17.78 -7.09
CA ILE A 190 17.25 -17.42 -8.34
C ILE A 190 16.98 -15.95 -8.70
N GLY A 191 15.83 -15.43 -8.31
CA GLY A 191 15.36 -14.08 -8.60
C GLY A 191 15.95 -12.96 -7.75
#